data_4c450e901dad15916038b6ce034bc862
#
_entry.id   4c450e901dad15916038b6ce034bc862
#
_cell.length_a   1.000
_cell.length_b   1.000
_cell.length_c   1.000
_cell.angle_alpha   90.00
_cell.angle_beta   90.00
_cell.angle_gamma   90.00
#
_symmetry.space_group_name_H-M   'P 1'
#
loop_
_entity.id
_entity.type
_entity.pdbx_description
1 polymer ?
#
loop_
_entity_poly.entity_id
_entity_poly.type
_entity_poly.pdbx_seq_one_letter_code
_entity_poly.pdbx_strand_id
1 'polypeptide(L)'
;MANDLFNSFMTGPDENGRFGDFGGRFVSETLMPLILSLEEEYEKAKTDHSFWAEMDFLWKHYVGRPSPLYFAERLTDHLGGAKIYMKRDELNHTGAHKINNVLGQIILARRMGKTRIIAETGAGQHGVATATVCAKFGLKCVVYMGAHDVERQAPNVFRMKLLGAEVIPVTSGRGTLKDAMNDALRDWVTNVRDTFYCIGTVAGPHPYPAMVRDFQSIIGKEVREQMVEAEGRFPDTVIAAIGGGSNAMGLFYPFLDEKEVGIIGVEAGGKGVNAKMEHCASLTGGRPGVLHGNRTYLLQDDDGQILEGFSISAGLDYPGIGPEHAWLHDIGRAEYVSITDVEALEAFQLCCTTEGIIPALEPSHALAHVMKIAPTLPADHIICMNMCGRGDKDIFTVARHLGFDMSGPEGRNVE
;
A
#
# COMPACT_ATOMS: atom_id res chain seq x y z
N MET A 1 8.79 11.05 32.27
CA MET A 1 8.28 9.77 32.81
C MET A 1 7.15 9.30 31.87
N ALA A 2 7.50 8.84 30.67
CA ALA A 2 6.56 8.28 29.70
C ALA A 2 7.17 7.15 28.87
N ASN A 3 8.33 6.58 29.28
CA ASN A 3 9.10 5.64 28.47
C ASN A 3 8.99 4.16 28.89
N ASP A 4 8.13 3.81 29.84
CA ASP A 4 8.06 2.42 30.35
C ASP A 4 6.79 1.64 29.95
N LEU A 5 5.98 2.17 29.01
CA LEU A 5 4.70 1.53 28.67
C LEU A 5 4.75 0.55 27.49
N PHE A 6 5.84 0.48 26.72
CA PHE A 6 5.94 -0.41 25.57
C PHE A 6 7.21 -1.26 25.61
N ASN A 7 7.09 -2.49 26.07
CA ASN A 7 8.15 -3.50 25.92
C ASN A 7 8.33 -3.93 24.45
N SER A 8 7.40 -3.58 23.55
CA SER A 8 7.38 -3.95 22.13
C SER A 8 6.65 -2.91 21.29
N PHE A 9 7.21 -2.56 20.13
CA PHE A 9 6.55 -1.73 19.12
C PHE A 9 5.34 -2.44 18.46
N MET A 10 5.19 -3.74 18.65
CA MET A 10 4.11 -4.55 18.09
C MET A 10 2.86 -4.61 18.98
N THR A 11 2.82 -3.91 20.10
CA THR A 11 1.70 -3.95 21.07
C THR A 11 0.49 -3.09 20.67
N GLY A 12 0.64 -2.16 19.70
CA GLY A 12 -0.45 -1.32 19.25
C GLY A 12 -1.43 -2.04 18.30
N PRO A 13 -2.63 -1.52 18.12
CA PRO A 13 -3.19 -0.34 18.79
C PRO A 13 -3.71 -0.64 20.20
N ASP A 14 -4.00 0.44 20.97
CA ASP A 14 -4.69 0.33 22.26
C ASP A 14 -6.18 -0.04 22.10
N GLU A 15 -6.93 -0.15 23.20
CA GLU A 15 -8.37 -0.47 23.23
C GLU A 15 -9.25 0.56 22.49
N ASN A 16 -8.75 1.77 22.29
CA ASN A 16 -9.41 2.83 21.55
C ASN A 16 -9.01 2.84 20.06
N GLY A 17 -8.21 1.87 19.62
CA GLY A 17 -7.71 1.78 18.26
C GLY A 17 -6.62 2.79 17.95
N ARG A 18 -5.80 3.19 18.94
CA ARG A 18 -4.77 4.22 18.77
C ARG A 18 -3.37 3.64 18.84
N PHE A 19 -2.50 4.23 18.04
CA PHE A 19 -1.04 4.11 18.08
C PHE A 19 -0.51 5.46 18.61
N GLY A 20 -0.27 5.57 19.91
CA GLY A 20 -0.01 6.85 20.55
C GLY A 20 -1.18 7.83 20.32
N ASP A 21 -0.89 8.98 19.72
CA ASP A 21 -1.90 10.01 19.42
C ASP A 21 -2.69 9.75 18.12
N PHE A 22 -2.31 8.75 17.31
CA PHE A 22 -2.85 8.49 15.99
C PHE A 22 -3.84 7.30 15.98
N GLY A 23 -4.68 7.21 14.94
CA GLY A 23 -5.70 6.17 14.82
C GLY A 23 -7.06 6.61 15.34
N GLY A 24 -7.76 5.71 16.02
CA GLY A 24 -9.10 5.93 16.58
C GLY A 24 -10.23 5.65 15.59
N ARG A 25 -11.47 6.06 15.97
CA ARG A 25 -12.72 5.81 15.23
C ARG A 25 -13.48 7.12 15.03
N PHE A 26 -13.12 7.90 14.01
CA PHE A 26 -13.76 9.16 13.66
C PHE A 26 -14.80 8.93 12.55
N VAL A 27 -15.88 8.25 12.90
CA VAL A 27 -16.97 7.90 11.99
C VAL A 27 -18.31 8.43 12.48
N SER A 28 -19.30 8.50 11.57
CA SER A 28 -20.66 8.83 11.94
C SER A 28 -21.26 7.75 12.85
N GLU A 29 -22.23 8.16 13.70
CA GLU A 29 -22.93 7.25 14.61
C GLU A 29 -23.57 6.06 13.88
N THR A 30 -24.01 6.26 12.65
CA THR A 30 -24.62 5.22 11.80
C THR A 30 -23.66 4.07 11.49
N LEU A 31 -22.36 4.34 11.36
CA LEU A 31 -21.33 3.33 11.09
C LEU A 31 -20.80 2.66 12.36
N MET A 32 -20.90 3.29 13.52
CA MET A 32 -20.26 2.80 14.74
C MET A 32 -20.65 1.35 15.09
N PRO A 33 -21.94 0.93 15.06
CA PRO A 33 -22.31 -0.45 15.34
C PRO A 33 -21.64 -1.46 14.39
N LEU A 34 -21.49 -1.11 13.11
CA LEU A 34 -20.84 -1.97 12.13
C LEU A 34 -19.34 -2.06 12.37
N ILE A 35 -18.68 -0.94 12.69
CA ILE A 35 -17.26 -0.90 13.04
C ILE A 35 -16.96 -1.78 14.26
N LEU A 36 -17.78 -1.68 15.32
CA LEU A 36 -17.62 -2.52 16.52
C LEU A 36 -17.88 -4.01 16.22
N SER A 37 -18.86 -4.31 15.37
CA SER A 37 -19.11 -5.70 14.93
C SER A 37 -17.96 -6.25 14.08
N LEU A 38 -17.33 -5.42 13.24
CA LEU A 38 -16.15 -5.80 12.48
C LEU A 38 -14.95 -6.07 13.41
N GLU A 39 -14.75 -5.20 14.39
CA GLU A 39 -13.69 -5.38 15.39
C GLU A 39 -13.87 -6.70 16.16
N GLU A 40 -15.09 -6.98 16.62
CA GLU A 40 -15.39 -8.24 17.31
C GLU A 40 -15.10 -9.46 16.43
N GLU A 41 -15.52 -9.44 15.16
CA GLU A 41 -15.27 -10.54 14.23
C GLU A 41 -13.78 -10.70 13.90
N TYR A 42 -13.06 -9.58 13.75
CA TYR A 42 -11.61 -9.58 13.54
C TYR A 42 -10.85 -10.14 14.76
N GLU A 43 -11.23 -9.74 15.98
CA GLU A 43 -10.61 -10.27 17.21
C GLU A 43 -10.85 -11.79 17.34
N LYS A 44 -12.04 -12.29 17.01
CA LYS A 44 -12.30 -13.74 16.93
C LYS A 44 -11.41 -14.42 15.88
N ALA A 45 -11.29 -13.82 14.71
CA ALA A 45 -10.51 -14.38 13.60
C ALA A 45 -9.00 -14.49 13.94
N LYS A 46 -8.45 -13.58 14.74
CA LYS A 46 -7.02 -13.63 15.15
C LYS A 46 -6.63 -14.95 15.81
N THR A 47 -7.55 -15.58 16.53
CA THR A 47 -7.32 -16.85 17.26
C THR A 47 -8.02 -18.06 16.62
N ASP A 48 -8.78 -17.86 15.55
CA ASP A 48 -9.52 -18.94 14.89
C ASP A 48 -8.63 -19.70 13.89
N HIS A 49 -8.27 -20.93 14.23
CA HIS A 49 -7.49 -21.81 13.37
C HIS A 49 -8.15 -22.07 12.00
N SER A 50 -9.48 -22.07 11.93
CA SER A 50 -10.18 -22.29 10.66
C SER A 50 -10.06 -21.10 9.71
N PHE A 51 -10.02 -19.89 10.25
CA PHE A 51 -9.78 -18.67 9.49
C PHE A 51 -8.39 -18.69 8.85
N TRP A 52 -7.36 -18.94 9.67
CA TRP A 52 -5.99 -18.95 9.19
C TRP A 52 -5.68 -20.12 8.26
N ALA A 53 -6.29 -21.29 8.49
CA ALA A 53 -6.16 -22.42 7.55
C ALA A 53 -6.76 -22.08 6.17
N GLU A 54 -7.91 -21.36 6.11
CA GLU A 54 -8.48 -20.88 4.84
C GLU A 54 -7.55 -19.82 4.20
N MET A 55 -7.00 -18.89 4.99
CA MET A 55 -6.05 -17.89 4.52
C MET A 55 -4.78 -18.53 3.95
N ASP A 56 -4.14 -19.44 4.68
CA ASP A 56 -2.92 -20.13 4.27
C ASP A 56 -3.12 -20.93 2.99
N PHE A 57 -4.25 -21.66 2.90
CA PHE A 57 -4.62 -22.39 1.70
C PHE A 57 -4.74 -21.45 0.49
N LEU A 58 -5.42 -20.30 0.65
CA LEU A 58 -5.61 -19.34 -0.44
C LEU A 58 -4.32 -18.60 -0.77
N TRP A 59 -3.54 -18.21 0.21
CA TRP A 59 -2.21 -17.62 -0.04
C TRP A 59 -1.34 -18.56 -0.86
N LYS A 60 -1.29 -19.83 -0.49
CA LYS A 60 -0.45 -20.82 -1.18
C LYS A 60 -0.98 -21.19 -2.57
N HIS A 61 -2.26 -21.54 -2.68
CA HIS A 61 -2.81 -22.18 -3.88
C HIS A 61 -3.52 -21.21 -4.85
N TYR A 62 -3.86 -20.00 -4.39
CA TYR A 62 -4.55 -19.00 -5.21
C TYR A 62 -3.71 -17.76 -5.45
N VAL A 63 -3.00 -17.26 -4.44
CA VAL A 63 -2.11 -16.10 -4.58
C VAL A 63 -0.75 -16.47 -5.14
N GLY A 64 -0.23 -17.65 -4.80
CA GLY A 64 1.09 -18.13 -5.21
C GLY A 64 2.20 -17.79 -4.22
N ARG A 65 1.84 -17.64 -2.92
CA ARG A 65 2.85 -17.40 -1.87
C ARG A 65 3.52 -18.70 -1.42
N PRO A 66 4.77 -18.65 -0.85
CA PRO A 66 5.53 -17.43 -0.58
C PRO A 66 6.01 -16.73 -1.86
N SER A 67 5.95 -15.38 -1.89
CA SER A 67 6.56 -14.62 -2.97
C SER A 67 8.07 -14.80 -2.92
N PRO A 68 8.79 -14.89 -4.08
CA PRO A 68 10.23 -15.05 -4.07
C PRO A 68 10.94 -13.87 -3.39
N LEU A 69 12.04 -14.18 -2.70
CA LEU A 69 13.07 -13.21 -2.36
C LEU A 69 14.17 -13.32 -3.43
N TYR A 70 14.49 -12.22 -4.11
CA TYR A 70 15.38 -12.19 -5.25
C TYR A 70 16.59 -11.31 -4.96
N PHE A 71 17.79 -11.85 -5.10
CA PHE A 71 19.03 -11.06 -5.07
C PHE A 71 19.20 -10.36 -6.42
N ALA A 72 19.16 -9.03 -6.42
CA ALA A 72 19.32 -8.21 -7.62
C ALA A 72 20.81 -8.02 -7.92
N GLU A 73 21.44 -9.05 -8.47
CA GLU A 73 22.89 -9.15 -8.66
C GLU A 73 23.43 -8.03 -9.55
N ARG A 74 22.83 -7.85 -10.74
CA ARG A 74 23.30 -6.85 -11.70
C ARG A 74 23.08 -5.41 -11.21
N LEU A 75 21.99 -5.19 -10.50
CA LEU A 75 21.72 -3.88 -9.88
C LEU A 75 22.70 -3.61 -8.73
N THR A 76 22.99 -4.62 -7.91
CA THR A 76 24.00 -4.54 -6.85
C THR A 76 25.37 -4.21 -7.43
N ASP A 77 25.81 -4.92 -8.46
CA ASP A 77 27.08 -4.67 -9.14
C ASP A 77 27.12 -3.29 -9.80
N HIS A 78 26.01 -2.86 -10.42
CA HIS A 78 25.93 -1.56 -11.09
C HIS A 78 26.05 -0.39 -10.12
N LEU A 79 25.39 -0.47 -8.95
CA LEU A 79 25.39 0.60 -7.95
C LEU A 79 26.65 0.53 -7.06
N GLY A 80 27.17 -0.67 -6.82
CA GLY A 80 28.21 -0.89 -5.80
C GLY A 80 27.66 -0.73 -4.37
N GLY A 81 28.48 -1.03 -3.36
CA GLY A 81 28.10 -0.95 -1.95
C GLY A 81 27.19 -2.08 -1.52
N ALA A 82 26.05 -1.76 -0.92
CA ALA A 82 25.14 -2.73 -0.28
C ALA A 82 24.56 -3.76 -1.25
N LYS A 83 24.35 -4.99 -0.75
CA LYS A 83 23.56 -6.04 -1.43
C LYS A 83 22.10 -5.65 -1.49
N ILE A 84 21.45 -5.83 -2.64
CA ILE A 84 20.06 -5.46 -2.85
C ILE A 84 19.21 -6.69 -3.05
N TYR A 85 18.26 -6.92 -2.17
CA TYR A 85 17.24 -7.95 -2.25
C TYR A 85 15.86 -7.36 -2.53
N MET A 86 15.10 -8.01 -3.39
CA MET A 86 13.74 -7.64 -3.75
C MET A 86 12.75 -8.72 -3.30
N LYS A 87 11.81 -8.37 -2.43
CA LYS A 87 10.65 -9.20 -2.14
C LYS A 87 9.65 -9.05 -3.27
N ARG A 88 9.46 -10.12 -4.06
CA ARG A 88 8.80 -10.12 -5.36
C ARG A 88 7.26 -10.25 -5.26
N ASP A 89 6.59 -9.32 -4.55
CA ASP A 89 5.13 -9.34 -4.39
C ASP A 89 4.36 -8.97 -5.67
N GLU A 90 5.03 -8.43 -6.68
CA GLU A 90 4.46 -8.19 -8.01
C GLU A 90 4.17 -9.50 -8.78
N LEU A 91 4.74 -10.63 -8.34
CA LEU A 91 4.46 -11.95 -8.90
C LEU A 91 3.22 -12.63 -8.32
N ASN A 92 2.64 -12.07 -7.27
CA ASN A 92 1.40 -12.57 -6.71
C ASN A 92 0.26 -12.51 -7.72
N HIS A 93 -0.74 -13.38 -7.57
CA HIS A 93 -1.98 -13.27 -8.33
C HIS A 93 -2.54 -11.85 -8.24
N THR A 94 -3.00 -11.29 -9.34
CA THR A 94 -3.37 -9.88 -9.59
C THR A 94 -2.20 -8.92 -9.86
N GLY A 95 -0.95 -9.31 -9.59
CA GLY A 95 0.25 -8.54 -9.92
C GLY A 95 0.66 -7.50 -8.87
N ALA A 96 0.25 -7.67 -7.61
CA ALA A 96 0.60 -6.78 -6.50
C ALA A 96 0.32 -7.42 -5.13
N HIS A 97 0.77 -6.76 -4.06
CA HIS A 97 0.55 -7.15 -2.66
C HIS A 97 -0.94 -7.08 -2.20
N LYS A 98 -1.79 -6.33 -2.89
CA LYS A 98 -3.17 -6.02 -2.44
C LYS A 98 -4.03 -7.26 -2.17
N ILE A 99 -3.82 -8.33 -2.92
CA ILE A 99 -4.58 -9.58 -2.79
C ILE A 99 -4.46 -10.22 -1.39
N ASN A 100 -3.34 -10.02 -0.69
CA ASN A 100 -3.13 -10.58 0.64
C ASN A 100 -4.17 -10.10 1.64
N ASN A 101 -4.34 -8.78 1.69
CA ASN A 101 -5.29 -8.10 2.55
C ASN A 101 -6.75 -8.33 2.13
N VAL A 102 -7.03 -8.24 0.83
CA VAL A 102 -8.39 -8.38 0.30
C VAL A 102 -8.98 -9.75 0.64
N LEU A 103 -8.19 -10.81 0.58
CA LEU A 103 -8.64 -12.15 1.00
C LEU A 103 -9.10 -12.15 2.44
N GLY A 104 -8.32 -11.63 3.37
CA GLY A 104 -8.66 -11.59 4.80
C GLY A 104 -9.95 -10.81 5.04
N GLN A 105 -10.06 -9.61 4.47
CA GLN A 105 -11.25 -8.78 4.62
C GLN A 105 -12.51 -9.43 4.04
N ILE A 106 -12.42 -10.06 2.87
CA ILE A 106 -13.59 -10.69 2.25
C ILE A 106 -13.99 -11.97 2.96
N ILE A 107 -13.06 -12.75 3.53
CA ILE A 107 -13.41 -13.89 4.39
C ILE A 107 -14.15 -13.40 5.65
N LEU A 108 -13.69 -12.31 6.29
CA LEU A 108 -14.40 -11.69 7.42
C LEU A 108 -15.81 -11.22 7.00
N ALA A 109 -15.92 -10.52 5.87
CA ALA A 109 -17.21 -10.05 5.35
C ALA A 109 -18.21 -11.21 5.16
N ARG A 110 -17.74 -12.35 4.63
CA ARG A 110 -18.56 -13.57 4.48
C ARG A 110 -19.02 -14.13 5.83
N ARG A 111 -18.13 -14.17 6.83
CA ARG A 111 -18.46 -14.60 8.20
C ARG A 111 -19.47 -13.66 8.87
N MET A 112 -19.41 -12.37 8.56
CA MET A 112 -20.40 -11.37 8.98
C MET A 112 -21.71 -11.43 8.18
N GLY A 113 -21.87 -12.36 7.22
CA GLY A 113 -23.06 -12.50 6.38
C GLY A 113 -23.26 -11.38 5.36
N LYS A 114 -22.19 -10.64 5.01
CA LYS A 114 -22.27 -9.57 4.00
C LYS A 114 -22.29 -10.16 2.59
N THR A 115 -23.14 -9.60 1.74
CA THR A 115 -23.40 -10.10 0.37
C THR A 115 -22.91 -9.14 -0.72
N ARG A 116 -22.59 -7.90 -0.33
CA ARG A 116 -22.10 -6.85 -1.21
C ARG A 116 -20.80 -6.29 -0.65
N ILE A 117 -19.81 -6.20 -1.53
CA ILE A 117 -18.50 -5.60 -1.22
C ILE A 117 -18.34 -4.31 -2.00
N ILE A 118 -17.92 -3.26 -1.33
CA ILE A 118 -17.49 -2.03 -1.97
C ILE A 118 -16.00 -1.80 -1.71
N ALA A 119 -15.32 -1.14 -2.63
CA ALA A 119 -13.92 -0.75 -2.50
C ALA A 119 -13.67 0.59 -3.19
N GLU A 120 -12.64 1.29 -2.75
CA GLU A 120 -12.03 2.40 -3.46
C GLU A 120 -10.80 1.91 -4.24
N THR A 121 -10.39 2.66 -5.26
CA THR A 121 -9.11 2.40 -5.92
C THR A 121 -8.58 3.65 -6.62
N GLY A 122 -7.26 3.86 -6.63
CA GLY A 122 -6.54 4.86 -7.43
C GLY A 122 -5.88 4.18 -8.64
N ALA A 123 -4.71 3.53 -8.46
CA ALA A 123 -4.03 2.78 -9.51
C ALA A 123 -4.83 1.58 -10.09
N GLY A 124 -5.95 1.23 -9.49
CA GLY A 124 -6.77 0.10 -9.91
C GLY A 124 -6.37 -1.24 -9.30
N GLN A 125 -5.20 -1.38 -8.68
CA GLN A 125 -4.73 -2.67 -8.16
C GLN A 125 -5.57 -3.20 -7.01
N HIS A 126 -6.03 -2.33 -6.10
CA HIS A 126 -6.95 -2.73 -5.04
C HIS A 126 -8.31 -3.14 -5.59
N GLY A 127 -8.86 -2.37 -6.52
CA GLY A 127 -10.11 -2.70 -7.20
C GLY A 127 -10.03 -4.04 -7.94
N VAL A 128 -8.94 -4.31 -8.66
CA VAL A 128 -8.72 -5.61 -9.32
C VAL A 128 -8.64 -6.74 -8.31
N ALA A 129 -7.91 -6.57 -7.21
CA ALA A 129 -7.83 -7.59 -6.17
C ALA A 129 -9.21 -7.87 -5.54
N THR A 130 -9.98 -6.81 -5.24
CA THR A 130 -11.33 -6.94 -4.68
C THR A 130 -12.27 -7.62 -5.65
N ALA A 131 -12.30 -7.19 -6.92
CA ALA A 131 -13.11 -7.83 -7.96
C ALA A 131 -12.75 -9.32 -8.13
N THR A 132 -11.45 -9.65 -8.10
CA THR A 132 -10.93 -11.03 -8.21
C THR A 132 -11.46 -11.92 -7.09
N VAL A 133 -11.36 -11.46 -5.84
CA VAL A 133 -11.79 -12.24 -4.68
C VAL A 133 -13.33 -12.31 -4.60
N CYS A 134 -14.03 -11.22 -4.96
CA CYS A 134 -15.49 -11.24 -5.06
C CYS A 134 -15.99 -12.24 -6.12
N ALA A 135 -15.37 -12.25 -7.30
CA ALA A 135 -15.68 -13.23 -8.35
C ALA A 135 -15.47 -14.68 -7.86
N LYS A 136 -14.35 -14.94 -7.15
CA LYS A 136 -14.05 -16.25 -6.57
C LYS A 136 -15.13 -16.72 -5.59
N PHE A 137 -15.67 -15.82 -4.77
CA PHE A 137 -16.65 -16.15 -3.73
C PHE A 137 -18.11 -15.88 -4.14
N GLY A 138 -18.38 -15.43 -5.36
CA GLY A 138 -19.72 -15.15 -5.85
C GLY A 138 -20.40 -13.95 -5.17
N LEU A 139 -19.63 -12.94 -4.77
CA LEU A 139 -20.11 -11.75 -4.08
C LEU A 139 -20.31 -10.58 -5.07
N LYS A 140 -21.33 -9.76 -4.84
CA LYS A 140 -21.50 -8.52 -5.59
C LYS A 140 -20.36 -7.54 -5.26
N CYS A 141 -19.73 -6.99 -6.28
CA CYS A 141 -18.59 -6.06 -6.14
C CYS A 141 -18.87 -4.72 -6.83
N VAL A 142 -18.67 -3.63 -6.09
CA VAL A 142 -18.73 -2.26 -6.61
C VAL A 142 -17.44 -1.54 -6.26
N VAL A 143 -16.78 -0.95 -7.24
CA VAL A 143 -15.50 -0.26 -7.08
C VAL A 143 -15.66 1.21 -7.45
N TYR A 144 -15.38 2.09 -6.50
CA TYR A 144 -15.31 3.54 -6.69
C TYR A 144 -13.91 3.91 -7.16
N MET A 145 -13.81 4.65 -8.24
CA MET A 145 -12.55 5.08 -8.81
C MET A 145 -12.66 6.51 -9.34
N GLY A 146 -11.71 7.36 -9.01
CA GLY A 146 -11.71 8.73 -9.53
C GLY A 146 -11.74 8.77 -11.04
N ALA A 147 -12.53 9.67 -11.64
CA ALA A 147 -12.69 9.74 -13.09
C ALA A 147 -11.35 9.97 -13.82
N HIS A 148 -10.46 10.78 -13.23
CA HIS A 148 -9.10 10.98 -13.72
C HIS A 148 -8.27 9.68 -13.68
N ASP A 149 -8.42 8.88 -12.62
CA ASP A 149 -7.73 7.60 -12.48
C ASP A 149 -8.29 6.54 -13.45
N VAL A 150 -9.60 6.56 -13.74
CA VAL A 150 -10.24 5.67 -14.72
C VAL A 150 -9.59 5.82 -16.10
N GLU A 151 -9.28 7.04 -16.50
CA GLU A 151 -8.65 7.31 -17.80
C GLU A 151 -7.19 6.82 -17.81
N ARG A 152 -6.39 7.19 -16.82
CA ARG A 152 -4.96 6.85 -16.78
C ARG A 152 -4.67 5.37 -16.47
N GLN A 153 -5.64 4.63 -15.91
CA GLN A 153 -5.52 3.22 -15.52
C GLN A 153 -6.56 2.31 -16.22
N ALA A 154 -6.91 2.63 -17.46
CA ALA A 154 -7.90 1.90 -18.25
C ALA A 154 -7.70 0.37 -18.31
N PRO A 155 -6.47 -0.20 -18.37
CA PRO A 155 -6.27 -1.65 -18.32
C PRO A 155 -6.82 -2.29 -17.05
N ASN A 156 -6.64 -1.66 -15.88
CA ASN A 156 -7.18 -2.18 -14.61
C ASN A 156 -8.70 -2.03 -14.55
N VAL A 157 -9.26 -0.94 -15.08
CA VAL A 157 -10.71 -0.77 -15.19
C VAL A 157 -11.33 -1.90 -16.02
N PHE A 158 -10.71 -2.24 -17.14
CA PHE A 158 -11.18 -3.35 -17.98
C PHE A 158 -11.09 -4.71 -17.25
N ARG A 159 -9.99 -4.95 -16.53
CA ARG A 159 -9.83 -6.17 -15.69
C ARG A 159 -10.93 -6.30 -14.63
N MET A 160 -11.27 -5.20 -13.93
CA MET A 160 -12.37 -5.20 -12.95
C MET A 160 -13.71 -5.55 -13.58
N LYS A 161 -14.01 -4.97 -14.74
CA LYS A 161 -15.25 -5.27 -15.50
C LYS A 161 -15.30 -6.72 -15.98
N LEU A 162 -14.19 -7.28 -16.47
CA LEU A 162 -14.09 -8.70 -16.84
C LEU A 162 -14.35 -9.64 -15.67
N LEU A 163 -13.96 -9.22 -14.45
CA LEU A 163 -14.19 -9.96 -13.22
C LEU A 163 -15.62 -9.78 -12.65
N GLY A 164 -16.48 -9.06 -13.36
CA GLY A 164 -17.88 -8.85 -12.99
C GLY A 164 -18.12 -7.73 -11.98
N ALA A 165 -17.12 -6.90 -11.68
CA ALA A 165 -17.32 -5.75 -10.81
C ALA A 165 -17.96 -4.57 -11.57
N GLU A 166 -18.83 -3.85 -10.88
CA GLU A 166 -19.31 -2.53 -11.30
C GLU A 166 -18.24 -1.49 -10.91
N VAL A 167 -17.77 -0.70 -11.89
CA VAL A 167 -16.83 0.40 -11.63
C VAL A 167 -17.57 1.71 -11.77
N ILE A 168 -17.61 2.49 -10.70
CA ILE A 168 -18.28 3.79 -10.63
C ILE A 168 -17.22 4.90 -10.70
N PRO A 169 -17.18 5.67 -11.81
CA PRO A 169 -16.32 6.85 -11.92
C PRO A 169 -16.79 7.95 -10.97
N VAL A 170 -15.90 8.45 -10.13
CA VAL A 170 -16.17 9.56 -9.21
C VAL A 170 -15.68 10.85 -9.85
N THR A 171 -16.60 11.80 -10.09
CA THR A 171 -16.33 13.08 -10.74
C THR A 171 -16.24 14.25 -9.75
N SER A 172 -16.53 14.02 -8.48
CA SER A 172 -16.37 15.03 -7.42
C SER A 172 -14.89 15.32 -7.15
N GLY A 173 -14.59 16.53 -6.66
CA GLY A 173 -13.21 16.93 -6.38
C GLY A 173 -12.34 16.95 -7.63
N ARG A 174 -11.16 16.35 -7.54
CA ARG A 174 -10.24 16.13 -8.68
C ARG A 174 -10.45 14.80 -9.37
N GLY A 175 -11.38 13.98 -8.88
CA GLY A 175 -11.59 12.64 -9.42
C GLY A 175 -10.41 11.71 -9.18
N THR A 176 -9.84 11.70 -7.98
CA THR A 176 -8.71 10.88 -7.55
C THR A 176 -9.10 9.91 -6.43
N LEU A 177 -8.13 9.16 -5.90
CA LEU A 177 -8.33 8.18 -4.85
C LEU A 177 -9.04 8.74 -3.60
N LYS A 178 -8.71 9.97 -3.17
CA LYS A 178 -9.37 10.61 -2.01
C LYS A 178 -10.88 10.74 -2.23
N ASP A 179 -11.28 11.16 -3.42
CA ASP A 179 -12.69 11.36 -3.77
C ASP A 179 -13.42 10.02 -3.90
N ALA A 180 -12.74 8.99 -4.43
CA ALA A 180 -13.25 7.63 -4.47
C ALA A 180 -13.51 7.07 -3.06
N MET A 181 -12.61 7.31 -2.10
CA MET A 181 -12.83 6.94 -0.69
C MET A 181 -14.04 7.67 -0.08
N ASN A 182 -14.21 8.95 -0.37
CA ASN A 182 -15.35 9.72 0.11
C ASN A 182 -16.69 9.14 -0.38
N ASP A 183 -16.77 8.77 -1.66
CA ASP A 183 -18.00 8.21 -2.22
C ASP A 183 -18.25 6.78 -1.74
N ALA A 184 -17.20 5.96 -1.59
CA ALA A 184 -17.32 4.65 -0.96
C ALA A 184 -17.83 4.74 0.48
N LEU A 185 -17.35 5.70 1.28
CA LEU A 185 -17.85 5.94 2.63
C LEU A 185 -19.32 6.37 2.64
N ARG A 186 -19.76 7.22 1.69
CA ARG A 186 -21.19 7.62 1.56
C ARG A 186 -22.08 6.44 1.23
N ASP A 187 -21.66 5.59 0.29
CA ASP A 187 -22.37 4.33 -0.03
C ASP A 187 -22.44 3.43 1.20
N TRP A 188 -21.34 3.27 1.93
CA TRP A 188 -21.29 2.41 3.10
C TRP A 188 -22.25 2.85 4.19
N VAL A 189 -22.30 4.15 4.51
CA VAL A 189 -23.27 4.73 5.46
C VAL A 189 -24.72 4.43 5.03
N THR A 190 -25.00 4.46 3.73
CA THR A 190 -26.34 4.21 3.19
C THR A 190 -26.72 2.73 3.24
N ASN A 191 -25.79 1.81 3.06
CA ASN A 191 -26.02 0.38 2.84
C ASN A 191 -25.35 -0.51 3.91
N VAL A 192 -25.26 -0.06 5.17
CA VAL A 192 -24.55 -0.74 6.27
C VAL A 192 -24.98 -2.18 6.52
N ARG A 193 -26.22 -2.57 6.18
CA ARG A 193 -26.80 -3.87 6.56
C ARG A 193 -26.16 -5.02 5.79
N ASP A 194 -26.01 -4.90 4.49
CA ASP A 194 -25.58 -5.97 3.58
C ASP A 194 -24.20 -5.72 2.98
N THR A 195 -23.65 -4.52 3.14
CA THR A 195 -22.43 -4.06 2.49
C THR A 195 -21.25 -4.07 3.44
N PHE A 196 -20.12 -4.57 2.95
CA PHE A 196 -18.81 -4.46 3.58
C PHE A 196 -17.91 -3.56 2.76
N TYR A 197 -17.24 -2.61 3.41
CA TYR A 197 -16.23 -1.78 2.78
C TYR A 197 -14.86 -2.44 2.93
N CYS A 198 -14.30 -2.88 1.81
CA CYS A 198 -12.96 -3.45 1.73
C CYS A 198 -11.95 -2.33 1.50
N ILE A 199 -11.27 -1.87 2.55
CA ILE A 199 -10.29 -0.77 2.48
C ILE A 199 -8.94 -1.29 2.00
N GLY A 200 -8.34 -0.59 1.01
CA GLY A 200 -7.14 -1.03 0.32
C GLY A 200 -5.82 -0.69 1.01
N THR A 201 -5.82 -0.02 2.15
CA THR A 201 -4.60 0.42 2.84
C THR A 201 -4.76 0.39 4.36
N VAL A 202 -3.66 0.65 5.10
CA VAL A 202 -3.61 0.72 6.57
C VAL A 202 -4.16 2.05 7.10
N ALA A 203 -5.16 2.63 6.44
CA ALA A 203 -5.89 3.83 6.85
C ALA A 203 -7.35 3.48 7.17
N GLY A 204 -8.11 4.48 7.57
CA GLY A 204 -9.51 4.29 7.95
C GLY A 204 -9.70 4.17 9.47
N PRO A 205 -10.94 4.05 9.92
CA PRO A 205 -11.24 3.89 11.35
C PRO A 205 -10.74 2.54 11.86
N HIS A 206 -10.34 2.48 13.13
CA HIS A 206 -10.08 1.19 13.75
C HIS A 206 -11.30 0.26 13.61
N PRO A 207 -11.16 -1.06 13.26
CA PRO A 207 -9.92 -1.86 13.28
C PRO A 207 -9.13 -1.89 11.95
N TYR A 208 -9.54 -1.18 10.90
CA TYR A 208 -8.93 -1.31 9.57
C TYR A 208 -7.40 -1.19 9.56
N PRO A 209 -6.74 -0.20 10.21
CA PRO A 209 -5.29 -0.11 10.15
C PRO A 209 -4.59 -1.37 10.66
N ALA A 210 -5.01 -1.88 11.82
CA ALA A 210 -4.44 -3.10 12.41
C ALA A 210 -4.77 -4.36 11.58
N MET A 211 -6.02 -4.49 11.15
CA MET A 211 -6.49 -5.63 10.37
C MET A 211 -5.76 -5.75 9.03
N VAL A 212 -5.64 -4.64 8.28
CA VAL A 212 -4.91 -4.61 7.00
C VAL A 212 -3.43 -4.90 7.22
N ARG A 213 -2.81 -4.33 8.27
CA ARG A 213 -1.43 -4.63 8.67
C ARG A 213 -1.24 -6.14 8.88
N ASP A 214 -2.09 -6.76 9.67
CA ASP A 214 -1.94 -8.17 10.06
C ASP A 214 -2.05 -9.09 8.83
N PHE A 215 -2.98 -8.81 7.90
CA PHE A 215 -3.07 -9.56 6.64
C PHE A 215 -1.91 -9.29 5.68
N GLN A 216 -1.31 -8.13 5.72
CA GLN A 216 -0.12 -7.81 4.92
C GLN A 216 1.18 -8.29 5.57
N SER A 217 1.20 -8.56 6.87
CA SER A 217 2.42 -8.93 7.61
C SER A 217 3.07 -10.23 7.12
N ILE A 218 2.35 -11.02 6.33
CA ILE A 218 2.90 -12.19 5.62
C ILE A 218 4.13 -11.82 4.78
N ILE A 219 4.19 -10.58 4.25
CA ILE A 219 5.34 -10.08 3.47
C ILE A 219 6.62 -10.14 4.31
N GLY A 220 6.62 -9.48 5.46
CA GLY A 220 7.80 -9.43 6.32
C GLY A 220 8.09 -10.75 7.04
N LYS A 221 7.06 -11.56 7.37
CA LYS A 221 7.24 -12.91 7.92
C LYS A 221 8.04 -13.79 6.95
N GLU A 222 7.65 -13.79 5.67
CA GLU A 222 8.39 -14.53 4.64
C GLU A 222 9.81 -13.97 4.42
N VAL A 223 9.99 -12.64 4.46
CA VAL A 223 11.32 -12.03 4.35
C VAL A 223 12.24 -12.49 5.48
N ARG A 224 11.75 -12.57 6.73
CA ARG A 224 12.54 -13.06 7.85
C ARG A 224 13.08 -14.46 7.62
N GLU A 225 12.22 -15.39 7.17
CA GLU A 225 12.58 -16.77 6.89
C GLU A 225 13.53 -16.88 5.69
N GLN A 226 13.18 -16.23 4.58
CA GLN A 226 13.95 -16.26 3.34
C GLN A 226 15.33 -15.60 3.46
N MET A 227 15.46 -14.53 4.24
CA MET A 227 16.76 -13.87 4.49
C MET A 227 17.67 -14.75 5.33
N VAL A 228 17.14 -15.44 6.35
CA VAL A 228 17.91 -16.39 7.14
C VAL A 228 18.37 -17.59 6.27
N GLU A 229 17.51 -18.04 5.35
CA GLU A 229 17.89 -19.09 4.38
C GLU A 229 18.99 -18.63 3.42
N ALA A 230 18.89 -17.39 2.90
CA ALA A 230 19.80 -16.86 1.88
C ALA A 230 21.15 -16.35 2.45
N GLU A 231 21.12 -15.63 3.58
CA GLU A 231 22.27 -14.90 4.14
C GLU A 231 22.63 -15.30 5.58
N GLY A 232 21.86 -16.20 6.20
CA GLY A 232 22.05 -16.62 7.61
C GLY A 232 21.67 -15.56 8.65
N ARG A 233 21.10 -14.42 8.22
CA ARG A 233 20.74 -13.26 9.08
C ARG A 233 19.61 -12.44 8.49
N PHE A 234 19.05 -11.53 9.29
CA PHE A 234 18.12 -10.52 8.80
C PHE A 234 18.80 -9.46 7.94
N PRO A 235 18.03 -8.72 7.12
CA PRO A 235 18.58 -7.56 6.41
C PRO A 235 18.98 -6.47 7.42
N ASP A 236 19.94 -5.63 7.04
CA ASP A 236 20.31 -4.46 7.85
C ASP A 236 19.27 -3.34 7.67
N THR A 237 18.61 -3.29 6.50
CA THR A 237 17.60 -2.27 6.20
C THR A 237 16.45 -2.87 5.40
N VAL A 238 15.21 -2.55 5.79
CA VAL A 238 14.00 -2.83 5.02
C VAL A 238 13.40 -1.54 4.47
N ILE A 239 13.05 -1.53 3.17
CA ILE A 239 12.60 -0.33 2.45
C ILE A 239 11.32 -0.62 1.68
N ALA A 240 10.35 0.27 1.73
CA ALA A 240 9.14 0.18 0.92
C ALA A 240 8.55 1.55 0.56
N ALA A 241 7.91 1.64 -0.61
CA ALA A 241 7.15 2.82 -1.02
C ALA A 241 5.88 2.99 -0.21
N ILE A 242 5.49 4.24 0.04
CA ILE A 242 4.34 4.60 0.88
C ILE A 242 3.42 5.58 0.15
N GLY A 243 2.17 5.10 -0.07
CA GLY A 243 0.99 5.94 -0.21
C GLY A 243 0.24 5.90 1.13
N GLY A 244 -0.87 5.15 1.23
CA GLY A 244 -1.46 4.86 2.54
C GLY A 244 -0.62 3.90 3.40
N GLY A 245 0.32 3.13 2.82
CA GLY A 245 1.40 2.43 3.52
C GLY A 245 1.18 0.94 3.79
N SER A 246 0.20 0.26 3.15
CA SER A 246 -0.10 -1.14 3.49
C SER A 246 1.02 -2.14 3.13
N ASN A 247 1.68 -1.98 1.97
CA ASN A 247 2.81 -2.84 1.62
C ASN A 247 3.99 -2.63 2.55
N ALA A 248 4.26 -1.38 2.90
CA ALA A 248 5.33 -1.00 3.81
C ALA A 248 5.08 -1.56 5.21
N MET A 249 3.89 -1.37 5.76
CA MET A 249 3.54 -1.93 7.07
C MET A 249 3.60 -3.46 7.07
N GLY A 250 3.19 -4.10 5.98
CA GLY A 250 3.31 -5.55 5.81
C GLY A 250 4.75 -6.05 5.87
N LEU A 251 5.70 -5.30 5.29
CA LEU A 251 7.13 -5.60 5.38
C LEU A 251 7.69 -5.24 6.77
N PHE A 252 7.36 -4.05 7.29
CA PHE A 252 7.99 -3.46 8.49
C PHE A 252 7.55 -4.13 9.78
N TYR A 253 6.26 -4.46 9.91
CA TYR A 253 5.68 -4.93 11.16
C TYR A 253 6.43 -6.10 11.81
N PRO A 254 6.82 -7.18 11.09
CA PRO A 254 7.60 -8.26 11.67
C PRO A 254 9.04 -7.88 12.09
N PHE A 255 9.52 -6.69 11.71
CA PHE A 255 10.85 -6.17 12.06
C PHE A 255 10.82 -5.04 13.10
N LEU A 256 9.64 -4.64 13.59
CA LEU A 256 9.54 -3.47 14.49
C LEU A 256 10.37 -3.65 15.78
N ASP A 257 10.43 -4.85 16.34
CA ASP A 257 11.19 -5.15 17.55
C ASP A 257 12.67 -5.50 17.29
N GLU A 258 13.07 -5.65 16.02
CA GLU A 258 14.46 -5.87 15.64
C GLU A 258 15.19 -4.52 15.55
N LYS A 259 15.70 -4.05 16.68
CA LYS A 259 16.26 -2.69 16.83
C LYS A 259 17.43 -2.39 15.88
N GLU A 260 18.17 -3.42 15.51
CA GLU A 260 19.31 -3.31 14.57
C GLU A 260 18.88 -3.21 13.12
N VAL A 261 17.63 -3.52 12.79
CA VAL A 261 17.10 -3.40 11.43
C VAL A 261 16.59 -1.99 11.21
N GLY A 262 17.21 -1.25 10.27
CA GLY A 262 16.74 0.04 9.79
C GLY A 262 15.43 -0.11 9.02
N ILE A 263 14.49 0.82 9.21
CA ILE A 263 13.20 0.84 8.53
C ILE A 263 13.04 2.16 7.80
N ILE A 264 12.85 2.11 6.47
CA ILE A 264 12.73 3.32 5.65
C ILE A 264 11.46 3.25 4.80
N GLY A 265 10.58 4.23 5.01
CA GLY A 265 9.41 4.46 4.17
C GLY A 265 9.68 5.56 3.13
N VAL A 266 9.32 5.32 1.87
CA VAL A 266 9.59 6.24 0.77
C VAL A 266 8.30 6.81 0.22
N GLU A 267 8.08 8.11 0.43
CA GLU A 267 6.91 8.86 0.00
C GLU A 267 7.08 9.43 -1.42
N ALA A 268 5.96 9.72 -2.09
CA ALA A 268 5.97 10.37 -3.39
C ALA A 268 6.20 11.89 -3.25
N GLY A 269 7.39 12.32 -3.58
CA GLY A 269 7.81 13.73 -3.57
C GLY A 269 7.34 14.54 -4.78
N GLY A 270 6.71 13.90 -5.79
CA GLY A 270 6.19 14.58 -6.97
C GLY A 270 7.22 15.44 -7.67
N LYS A 271 6.96 16.75 -7.76
CA LYS A 271 7.94 17.75 -8.25
C LYS A 271 8.84 18.31 -7.15
N GLY A 272 8.79 17.77 -5.94
CA GLY A 272 9.53 18.19 -4.75
C GLY A 272 8.62 18.67 -3.63
N VAL A 273 8.95 18.33 -2.37
CA VAL A 273 8.12 18.62 -1.18
C VAL A 273 7.94 20.13 -0.91
N ASN A 274 8.75 20.99 -1.49
CA ASN A 274 8.59 22.44 -1.43
C ASN A 274 7.61 23.00 -2.48
N ALA A 275 7.21 22.17 -3.45
CA ALA A 275 6.23 22.54 -4.46
C ALA A 275 4.81 22.34 -3.91
N LYS A 276 4.10 23.43 -3.64
CA LYS A 276 2.73 23.36 -3.10
C LYS A 276 1.83 22.54 -4.02
N MET A 277 1.11 21.56 -3.45
CA MET A 277 0.12 20.70 -4.13
C MET A 277 0.68 19.86 -5.30
N GLU A 278 1.98 19.65 -5.37
CA GLU A 278 2.64 18.88 -6.41
C GLU A 278 3.44 17.69 -5.85
N HIS A 279 3.07 17.23 -4.65
CA HIS A 279 3.62 16.01 -3.99
C HIS A 279 2.55 15.33 -3.12
N CYS A 280 2.81 14.08 -2.71
CA CYS A 280 1.97 13.30 -1.78
C CYS A 280 2.75 12.84 -0.52
N ALA A 281 3.82 13.52 -0.17
CA ALA A 281 4.66 13.22 1.00
C ALA A 281 3.98 13.76 2.27
N SER A 282 3.13 12.95 2.91
CA SER A 282 2.29 13.37 4.04
C SER A 282 3.05 13.49 5.36
N LEU A 283 4.08 12.66 5.59
CA LEU A 283 4.93 12.77 6.79
C LEU A 283 5.97 13.87 6.63
N THR A 284 6.59 13.97 5.43
CA THR A 284 7.65 14.96 5.17
C THR A 284 7.08 16.38 5.04
N GLY A 285 5.89 16.55 4.48
CA GLY A 285 5.32 17.86 4.15
C GLY A 285 3.95 18.16 4.78
N GLY A 286 3.38 17.25 5.55
CA GLY A 286 2.07 17.39 6.17
C GLY A 286 2.11 17.67 7.66
N ARG A 287 0.94 17.62 8.30
CA ARG A 287 0.77 17.78 9.75
C ARG A 287 -0.39 16.92 10.28
N PRO A 288 -0.46 16.62 11.60
CA PRO A 288 -1.53 15.82 12.17
C PRO A 288 -2.92 16.42 11.96
N GLY A 289 -3.89 15.56 11.60
CA GLY A 289 -5.30 15.89 11.44
C GLY A 289 -6.15 14.64 11.35
N VAL A 290 -7.41 14.76 10.95
CA VAL A 290 -8.34 13.63 10.80
C VAL A 290 -8.74 13.50 9.34
N LEU A 291 -8.54 12.30 8.78
CA LEU A 291 -8.89 11.95 7.41
C LEU A 291 -9.47 10.53 7.35
N HIS A 292 -10.57 10.34 6.63
CA HIS A 292 -11.20 9.02 6.39
C HIS A 292 -11.38 8.16 7.64
N GLY A 293 -11.71 8.78 8.77
CA GLY A 293 -12.08 8.07 10.00
C GLY A 293 -10.93 7.77 10.97
N ASN A 294 -9.73 8.26 10.73
CA ASN A 294 -8.61 8.15 11.67
C ASN A 294 -7.81 9.45 11.78
N ARG A 295 -7.15 9.66 12.92
CA ARG A 295 -6.17 10.73 13.10
C ARG A 295 -4.81 10.25 12.58
N THR A 296 -4.19 11.06 11.72
CA THR A 296 -2.92 10.75 11.09
C THR A 296 -2.23 12.02 10.60
N TYR A 297 -1.04 11.91 9.98
CA TYR A 297 -0.46 12.99 9.18
C TYR A 297 -1.17 13.09 7.84
N LEU A 298 -1.45 14.33 7.42
CA LEU A 298 -2.07 14.61 6.12
C LEU A 298 -1.65 15.97 5.58
N LEU A 299 -1.76 16.12 4.26
CA LEU A 299 -1.54 17.39 3.57
C LEU A 299 -2.77 18.27 3.80
N GLN A 300 -2.58 19.42 4.44
CA GLN A 300 -3.63 20.39 4.73
C GLN A 300 -3.08 21.82 4.76
N ASP A 301 -3.94 22.79 4.43
CA ASP A 301 -3.64 24.21 4.54
C ASP A 301 -3.77 24.72 5.98
N ASP A 302 -3.55 26.03 6.18
CA ASP A 302 -3.60 26.66 7.50
C ASP A 302 -5.01 26.69 8.11
N ASP A 303 -6.06 26.60 7.27
CA ASP A 303 -7.45 26.53 7.68
C ASP A 303 -7.90 25.07 7.95
N GLY A 304 -7.00 24.08 7.78
CA GLY A 304 -7.27 22.66 7.98
C GLY A 304 -7.99 21.99 6.81
N GLN A 305 -8.06 22.66 5.65
CA GLN A 305 -8.61 22.05 4.43
C GLN A 305 -7.58 21.08 3.85
N ILE A 306 -8.05 19.90 3.45
CA ILE A 306 -7.20 18.87 2.86
C ILE A 306 -6.69 19.34 1.50
N LEU A 307 -5.38 19.43 1.38
CA LEU A 307 -4.71 19.67 0.11
C LEU A 307 -4.68 18.39 -0.69
N GLU A 308 -5.03 18.48 -1.95
CA GLU A 308 -4.87 17.38 -2.88
C GLU A 308 -3.44 17.39 -3.39
N GLY A 309 -2.78 16.24 -3.25
CA GLY A 309 -1.43 16.05 -3.75
C GLY A 309 -1.39 15.67 -5.23
N PHE A 310 -0.20 15.36 -5.70
CA PHE A 310 0.05 14.79 -7.02
C PHE A 310 1.20 13.80 -6.95
N SER A 311 1.06 12.69 -7.65
CA SER A 311 2.13 11.74 -7.94
C SER A 311 1.93 11.16 -9.33
N ILE A 312 3.02 10.94 -10.07
CA ILE A 312 3.02 10.14 -11.29
C ILE A 312 2.48 8.72 -11.04
N SER A 313 2.68 8.23 -9.82
CA SER A 313 2.16 6.95 -9.34
C SER A 313 0.76 7.13 -8.74
N ALA A 314 -0.27 6.66 -9.45
CA ALA A 314 -1.65 6.72 -8.97
C ALA A 314 -1.88 5.97 -7.64
N GLY A 315 -1.06 4.97 -7.32
CA GLY A 315 -1.14 4.24 -6.05
C GLY A 315 -0.51 4.97 -4.86
N LEU A 316 0.27 6.02 -5.10
CA LEU A 316 0.86 6.89 -4.08
C LEU A 316 0.16 8.26 -4.01
N ASP A 317 -0.82 8.52 -4.87
CA ASP A 317 -1.57 9.77 -4.96
C ASP A 317 -2.66 9.81 -3.86
N TYR A 318 -2.22 10.00 -2.61
CA TYR A 318 -3.06 10.04 -1.43
C TYR A 318 -2.51 11.06 -0.41
N PRO A 319 -3.33 12.01 0.07
CA PRO A 319 -2.86 13.11 0.92
C PRO A 319 -2.73 12.76 2.40
N GLY A 320 -2.74 11.50 2.75
CA GLY A 320 -2.63 11.00 4.13
C GLY A 320 -1.83 9.71 4.21
N ILE A 321 -1.70 9.18 5.42
CA ILE A 321 -0.93 7.96 5.68
C ILE A 321 -1.61 7.12 6.77
N GLY A 322 -1.21 5.85 6.90
CA GLY A 322 -1.67 5.00 8.00
C GLY A 322 -1.21 5.52 9.37
N PRO A 323 -2.07 5.44 10.41
CA PRO A 323 -1.77 6.00 11.72
C PRO A 323 -0.59 5.33 12.44
N GLU A 324 -0.33 4.06 12.17
CA GLU A 324 0.83 3.37 12.72
C GLU A 324 2.14 3.91 12.13
N HIS A 325 2.17 4.26 10.84
CA HIS A 325 3.31 4.96 10.23
C HIS A 325 3.55 6.33 10.86
N ALA A 326 2.47 7.09 11.12
CA ALA A 326 2.55 8.38 11.80
C ALA A 326 3.17 8.25 13.20
N TRP A 327 2.76 7.23 13.94
CA TRP A 327 3.32 6.93 15.25
C TRP A 327 4.79 6.51 15.17
N LEU A 328 5.15 5.59 14.25
CA LEU A 328 6.53 5.13 14.07
C LEU A 328 7.48 6.27 13.68
N HIS A 329 6.98 7.24 12.90
CA HIS A 329 7.69 8.46 12.58
C HIS A 329 7.97 9.30 13.85
N ASP A 330 6.94 9.60 14.64
CA ASP A 330 7.05 10.47 15.81
C ASP A 330 7.96 9.90 16.91
N ILE A 331 7.97 8.57 17.07
CA ILE A 331 8.87 7.91 18.05
C ILE A 331 10.25 7.60 17.47
N GLY A 332 10.50 7.92 16.20
CA GLY A 332 11.81 7.70 15.55
C GLY A 332 12.17 6.23 15.32
N ARG A 333 11.16 5.30 15.24
CA ARG A 333 11.43 3.89 14.94
C ARG A 333 11.65 3.65 13.44
N ALA A 334 11.01 4.43 12.61
CA ALA A 334 11.15 4.37 11.15
C ALA A 334 11.49 5.75 10.60
N GLU A 335 12.36 5.78 9.61
CA GLU A 335 12.70 6.95 8.82
C GLU A 335 11.76 7.07 7.62
N TYR A 336 11.40 8.29 7.26
CA TYR A 336 10.57 8.58 6.10
C TYR A 336 11.21 9.62 5.22
N VAL A 337 11.33 9.30 3.94
CA VAL A 337 11.99 10.14 2.93
C VAL A 337 11.10 10.32 1.73
N SER A 338 11.34 11.33 0.92
CA SER A 338 10.60 11.58 -0.31
C SER A 338 11.48 11.45 -1.55
N ILE A 339 10.87 10.92 -2.63
CA ILE A 339 11.49 10.74 -3.95
C ILE A 339 10.61 11.43 -4.99
N THR A 340 11.24 12.17 -5.89
CA THR A 340 10.55 12.87 -6.97
C THR A 340 10.13 11.92 -8.11
N ASP A 341 9.16 12.36 -8.93
CA ASP A 341 8.70 11.60 -10.10
C ASP A 341 9.83 11.32 -11.10
N VAL A 342 10.78 12.24 -11.26
CA VAL A 342 11.94 12.06 -12.16
C VAL A 342 12.84 10.95 -11.65
N GLU A 343 13.20 10.97 -10.37
CA GLU A 343 14.02 9.93 -9.75
C GLU A 343 13.35 8.55 -9.80
N ALA A 344 12.02 8.51 -9.61
CA ALA A 344 11.25 7.26 -9.73
C ALA A 344 11.26 6.70 -11.15
N LEU A 345 11.18 7.55 -12.18
CA LEU A 345 11.28 7.13 -13.58
C LEU A 345 12.68 6.65 -13.95
N GLU A 346 13.72 7.26 -13.45
CA GLU A 346 15.11 6.79 -13.62
C GLU A 346 15.29 5.40 -13.00
N ALA A 347 14.79 5.20 -11.78
CA ALA A 347 14.84 3.91 -11.12
C ALA A 347 14.02 2.82 -11.84
N PHE A 348 12.84 3.19 -12.37
CA PHE A 348 12.03 2.32 -13.20
C PHE A 348 12.85 1.79 -14.41
N GLN A 349 13.49 2.70 -15.16
CA GLN A 349 14.27 2.35 -16.35
C GLN A 349 15.51 1.52 -15.99
N LEU A 350 16.22 1.86 -14.91
CA LEU A 350 17.37 1.11 -14.46
C LEU A 350 16.99 -0.32 -14.09
N CYS A 351 15.90 -0.53 -13.35
CA CYS A 351 15.41 -1.87 -13.01
C CYS A 351 15.11 -2.71 -14.26
N CYS A 352 14.45 -2.10 -15.25
CA CYS A 352 14.15 -2.76 -16.53
C CYS A 352 15.41 -3.23 -17.24
N THR A 353 16.46 -2.41 -17.29
CA THR A 353 17.68 -2.68 -18.07
C THR A 353 18.71 -3.51 -17.34
N THR A 354 18.72 -3.48 -16.01
CA THR A 354 19.63 -4.29 -15.20
C THR A 354 19.06 -5.66 -14.87
N GLU A 355 17.82 -5.73 -14.38
CA GLU A 355 17.23 -6.97 -13.87
C GLU A 355 16.18 -7.59 -14.80
N GLY A 356 15.79 -6.91 -15.89
CA GLY A 356 14.70 -7.37 -16.75
C GLY A 356 13.35 -7.41 -16.04
N ILE A 357 13.18 -6.61 -14.97
CA ILE A 357 11.96 -6.49 -14.20
C ILE A 357 11.33 -5.15 -14.52
N ILE A 358 10.07 -5.14 -14.92
CA ILE A 358 9.28 -3.92 -15.12
C ILE A 358 8.49 -3.63 -13.83
N PRO A 359 9.00 -2.77 -12.94
CA PRO A 359 8.34 -2.48 -11.67
C PRO A 359 7.12 -1.58 -11.89
N ALA A 360 6.17 -1.56 -10.95
CA ALA A 360 5.21 -0.48 -10.91
C ALA A 360 5.89 0.85 -10.50
N LEU A 361 5.25 1.97 -10.79
CA LEU A 361 5.76 3.27 -10.37
C LEU A 361 5.85 3.41 -8.84
N GLU A 362 4.99 2.71 -8.10
CA GLU A 362 5.02 2.68 -6.64
C GLU A 362 6.38 2.17 -6.11
N PRO A 363 6.83 0.93 -6.37
CA PRO A 363 8.11 0.44 -5.87
C PRO A 363 9.31 1.13 -6.53
N SER A 364 9.14 1.79 -7.68
CA SER A 364 10.19 2.61 -8.31
C SER A 364 10.63 3.77 -7.43
N HIS A 365 9.73 4.35 -6.61
CA HIS A 365 10.11 5.37 -5.61
C HIS A 365 11.03 4.77 -4.54
N ALA A 366 10.70 3.58 -4.02
CA ALA A 366 11.57 2.90 -3.06
C ALA A 366 12.92 2.56 -3.67
N LEU A 367 12.93 2.06 -4.91
CA LEU A 367 14.16 1.74 -5.64
C LEU A 367 15.04 2.97 -5.88
N ALA A 368 14.44 4.12 -6.21
CA ALA A 368 15.19 5.37 -6.36
C ALA A 368 15.93 5.78 -5.07
N HIS A 369 15.32 5.53 -3.90
CA HIS A 369 16.03 5.75 -2.64
C HIS A 369 17.13 4.71 -2.42
N VAL A 370 16.91 3.44 -2.75
CA VAL A 370 17.95 2.40 -2.73
C VAL A 370 19.15 2.82 -3.59
N MET A 371 18.91 3.35 -4.80
CA MET A 371 19.97 3.85 -5.69
C MET A 371 20.83 4.96 -5.05
N LYS A 372 20.25 5.79 -4.20
CA LYS A 372 20.96 6.85 -3.49
C LYS A 372 21.83 6.32 -2.36
N ILE A 373 21.33 5.36 -1.58
CA ILE A 373 21.99 4.93 -0.36
C ILE A 373 22.93 3.72 -0.56
N ALA A 374 22.60 2.78 -1.44
CA ALA A 374 23.38 1.55 -1.61
C ALA A 374 24.88 1.83 -1.88
N PRO A 375 25.27 2.78 -2.76
CA PRO A 375 26.69 3.08 -3.01
C PRO A 375 27.45 3.61 -1.79
N THR A 376 26.73 4.12 -0.78
CA THR A 376 27.34 4.75 0.42
C THR A 376 27.49 3.77 1.58
N LEU A 377 26.94 2.57 1.45
CA LEU A 377 26.91 1.54 2.48
C LEU A 377 27.98 0.47 2.24
N PRO A 378 28.42 -0.25 3.31
CA PRO A 378 29.37 -1.37 3.15
C PRO A 378 28.85 -2.48 2.23
N ALA A 379 29.76 -3.21 1.59
CA ALA A 379 29.40 -4.30 0.66
C ALA A 379 28.72 -5.50 1.32
N ASP A 380 28.81 -5.65 2.62
CA ASP A 380 28.13 -6.67 3.42
C ASP A 380 26.80 -6.20 4.01
N HIS A 381 26.48 -4.91 3.85
CA HIS A 381 25.16 -4.36 4.23
C HIS A 381 24.08 -4.92 3.30
N ILE A 382 22.97 -5.37 3.87
CA ILE A 382 21.85 -5.96 3.13
C ILE A 382 20.65 -5.02 3.17
N ILE A 383 20.21 -4.58 1.99
CA ILE A 383 18.94 -3.86 1.82
C ILE A 383 17.91 -4.84 1.27
N CYS A 384 16.77 -4.98 1.94
CA CYS A 384 15.62 -5.70 1.41
C CYS A 384 14.48 -4.73 1.10
N MET A 385 14.09 -4.61 -0.17
CA MET A 385 12.97 -3.77 -0.59
C MET A 385 11.75 -4.59 -1.02
N ASN A 386 10.53 -4.05 -0.82
CA ASN A 386 9.33 -4.69 -1.35
C ASN A 386 9.04 -4.23 -2.78
N MET A 387 9.11 -5.16 -3.73
CA MET A 387 8.61 -5.00 -5.09
C MET A 387 7.09 -5.23 -5.09
N CYS A 388 6.32 -4.22 -4.69
CA CYS A 388 4.93 -4.35 -4.29
C CYS A 388 3.90 -4.41 -5.44
N GLY A 389 4.33 -4.19 -6.68
CA GLY A 389 3.48 -4.26 -7.86
C GLY A 389 4.28 -4.23 -9.16
N ARG A 390 3.72 -4.84 -10.22
CA ARG A 390 4.33 -4.87 -11.55
C ARG A 390 3.85 -3.72 -12.42
N GLY A 391 4.70 -3.33 -13.39
CA GLY A 391 4.55 -2.11 -14.18
C GLY A 391 3.64 -2.20 -15.39
N ASP A 392 3.05 -3.37 -15.71
CA ASP A 392 2.16 -3.51 -16.88
C ASP A 392 1.03 -2.47 -16.91
N LYS A 393 0.56 -2.04 -15.76
CA LYS A 393 -0.47 -1.00 -15.64
C LYS A 393 0.04 0.41 -15.97
N ASP A 394 1.35 0.63 -15.85
CA ASP A 394 1.97 1.96 -15.89
C ASP A 394 2.64 2.25 -17.24
N ILE A 395 2.73 1.27 -18.16
CA ILE A 395 3.46 1.39 -19.42
C ILE A 395 3.02 2.58 -20.26
N PHE A 396 1.71 2.89 -20.31
CA PHE A 396 1.20 4.06 -21.06
C PHE A 396 1.61 5.38 -20.40
N THR A 397 1.64 5.44 -19.09
CA THR A 397 2.09 6.62 -18.33
C THR A 397 3.60 6.83 -18.53
N VAL A 398 4.37 5.76 -18.36
CA VAL A 398 5.84 5.79 -18.56
C VAL A 398 6.18 6.13 -20.00
N ALA A 399 5.54 5.51 -21.00
CA ALA A 399 5.76 5.80 -22.41
C ALA A 399 5.56 7.29 -22.72
N ARG A 400 4.49 7.89 -22.22
CA ARG A 400 4.21 9.33 -22.39
C ARG A 400 5.31 10.22 -21.82
N HIS A 401 5.82 9.88 -20.62
CA HIS A 401 6.90 10.63 -19.97
C HIS A 401 8.27 10.43 -20.66
N LEU A 402 8.46 9.29 -21.32
CA LEU A 402 9.65 9.02 -22.12
C LEU A 402 9.55 9.51 -23.58
N GLY A 403 8.44 10.17 -23.95
CA GLY A 403 8.23 10.68 -25.30
C GLY A 403 7.89 9.59 -26.32
N PHE A 404 7.31 8.46 -25.89
CA PHE A 404 6.86 7.38 -26.75
C PHE A 404 5.35 7.50 -27.04
N ASP A 405 4.97 7.51 -28.33
CA ASP A 405 3.57 7.43 -28.72
C ASP A 405 3.14 5.95 -28.86
N MET A 406 2.26 5.50 -27.98
CA MET A 406 1.70 4.16 -27.96
C MET A 406 0.40 4.04 -28.80
N SER A 407 -0.03 5.10 -29.50
CA SER A 407 -1.30 5.13 -30.26
C SER A 407 -1.23 4.46 -31.62
N GLY A 408 -0.05 4.13 -32.11
CA GLY A 408 0.18 3.48 -33.42
C GLY A 408 0.68 2.03 -33.27
N PRO A 409 0.58 1.22 -34.36
CA PRO A 409 1.00 -0.18 -34.33
C PRO A 409 2.51 -0.40 -34.14
N GLU A 410 3.33 0.64 -34.24
CA GLU A 410 4.80 0.55 -34.12
C GLU A 410 5.40 1.44 -33.00
N GLY A 411 4.60 2.16 -32.24
CA GLY A 411 5.08 3.15 -31.26
C GLY A 411 6.14 4.09 -31.86
N ARG A 412 5.91 5.40 -31.87
CA ARG A 412 6.89 6.36 -32.40
C ARG A 412 7.41 7.24 -31.28
N ASN A 413 8.71 7.59 -31.34
CA ASN A 413 9.23 8.68 -30.52
C ASN A 413 8.49 9.97 -30.93
N VAL A 414 7.94 10.69 -29.96
CA VAL A 414 7.42 12.04 -30.16
C VAL A 414 8.62 12.97 -30.10
N GLU A 415 8.98 13.60 -31.24
CA GLU A 415 10.04 14.61 -31.33
C GLU A 415 9.66 15.89 -30.57
#